data_a6d61976e52fc8197c35ca521f8b9968
#
_entry.id   a6d61976e52fc8197c35ca521f8b9968
#
_cell.length_a   1.000
_cell.length_b   1.000
_cell.length_c   1.000
_cell.angle_alpha   90.00
_cell.angle_beta   90.00
_cell.angle_gamma   90.00
#
_symmetry.space_group_name_H-M   'P 1'
#
loop_
_entity.id
_entity.type
_entity.pdbx_description
1 polymer ?
#
loop_
_entity_poly.entity_id
_entity_poly.type
_entity_poly.pdbx_seq_one_letter_code
_entity_poly.pdbx_strand_id
1 'polypeptide(L)'
;MAPFTYRRLSEKEKTRILVLEPGKFGDELKGSLKHVISPQDYDYEALSYVWGDAPATHTLACSGKGIQITANLDAALRTLRFVDKPRTLWVDAICINQREYFERSRQVRNMQEIYARAKLVLVWLGEEAKKDSLAFESLRKLQHQLTGQDESWFLIKLGWYRDKTGKVFSGGALRSMLTDIEYDHLIHLLC
;
A
#
# COMPACT_ATOMS: atom_id res chain seq x y z
N MET A 1 -10.50 22.79 5.91
CA MET A 1 -11.37 21.64 6.24
C MET A 1 -11.19 21.28 7.71
N ALA A 2 -12.26 20.94 8.44
CA ALA A 2 -12.15 20.50 9.83
C ALA A 2 -11.34 19.18 9.93
N PRO A 3 -10.53 18.98 10.99
CA PRO A 3 -9.72 17.77 11.14
C PRO A 3 -10.60 16.53 11.30
N PHE A 4 -10.15 15.41 10.72
CA PHE A 4 -10.82 14.11 10.84
C PHE A 4 -10.70 13.57 12.26
N THR A 5 -11.80 13.02 12.78
CA THR A 5 -11.84 12.38 14.09
C THR A 5 -12.19 10.91 13.90
N TYR A 6 -11.28 10.03 14.32
CA TYR A 6 -11.51 8.60 14.24
C TYR A 6 -12.59 8.16 15.23
N ARG A 7 -13.56 7.41 14.74
CA ARG A 7 -14.40 6.59 15.61
C ARG A 7 -13.57 5.39 16.11
N ARG A 8 -13.60 5.13 17.41
CA ARG A 8 -12.89 3.99 18.00
C ARG A 8 -13.37 2.69 17.39
N LEU A 9 -12.44 1.76 17.15
CA LEU A 9 -12.78 0.39 16.77
C LEU A 9 -13.42 -0.34 17.96
N SER A 10 -14.58 -0.94 17.74
CA SER A 10 -15.19 -1.86 18.72
C SER A 10 -14.38 -3.15 18.83
N GLU A 11 -14.70 -3.99 19.82
CA GLU A 11 -14.03 -5.30 20.01
C GLU A 11 -14.18 -6.22 18.80
N LYS A 12 -15.33 -6.13 18.11
CA LYS A 12 -15.63 -6.93 16.92
C LYS A 12 -14.92 -6.42 15.67
N GLU A 13 -14.60 -5.14 15.61
CA GLU A 13 -13.98 -4.53 14.43
C GLU A 13 -12.47 -4.75 14.43
N LYS A 14 -11.97 -5.36 13.38
CA LYS A 14 -10.56 -5.70 13.23
C LYS A 14 -9.72 -4.53 12.73
N THR A 15 -10.24 -3.80 11.75
CA THR A 15 -9.52 -2.69 11.12
C THR A 15 -10.49 -1.73 10.41
N ARG A 16 -9.93 -0.73 9.71
CA ARG A 16 -10.66 0.10 8.73
C ARG A 16 -10.06 -0.11 7.35
N ILE A 17 -10.84 0.14 6.33
CA ILE A 17 -10.40 0.22 4.95
C ILE A 17 -10.81 1.57 4.36
N LEU A 18 -9.96 2.13 3.51
CA LEU A 18 -10.20 3.35 2.76
C LEU A 18 -10.94 3.00 1.46
N VAL A 19 -12.10 3.59 1.24
CA VAL A 19 -12.74 3.62 -0.08
C VAL A 19 -12.37 4.95 -0.72
N LEU A 20 -11.38 4.91 -1.60
CA LEU A 20 -10.89 6.07 -2.36
C LEU A 20 -11.85 6.33 -3.52
N GLU A 21 -12.39 7.55 -3.59
CA GLU A 21 -13.32 7.96 -4.66
C GLU A 21 -12.59 8.11 -6.00
N PRO A 22 -13.28 7.85 -7.13
CA PRO A 22 -12.71 8.04 -8.46
C PRO A 22 -12.37 9.50 -8.73
N GLY A 23 -11.49 9.74 -9.69
CA GLY A 23 -11.12 11.08 -10.12
C GLY A 23 -9.82 11.11 -10.92
N LYS A 24 -9.59 12.21 -11.60
CA LYS A 24 -8.37 12.46 -12.37
C LYS A 24 -7.22 12.82 -11.42
N PHE A 25 -5.99 12.72 -11.87
CA PHE A 25 -4.78 12.96 -11.07
C PHE A 25 -4.81 14.32 -10.34
N GLY A 26 -5.26 15.39 -10.98
CA GLY A 26 -5.31 16.76 -10.42
C GLY A 26 -6.50 17.05 -9.51
N ASP A 27 -7.52 16.16 -9.47
CA ASP A 27 -8.70 16.40 -8.65
C ASP A 27 -8.39 16.22 -7.16
N GLU A 28 -9.21 16.81 -6.29
CA GLU A 28 -9.12 16.63 -4.84
C GLU A 28 -9.20 15.14 -4.48
N LEU A 29 -8.33 14.69 -3.57
CA LEU A 29 -8.42 13.34 -3.02
C LEU A 29 -9.58 13.24 -2.04
N LYS A 30 -10.55 12.36 -2.34
CA LYS A 30 -11.72 12.10 -1.52
C LYS A 30 -11.88 10.62 -1.22
N GLY A 31 -12.45 10.33 -0.06
CA GLY A 31 -12.74 8.96 0.31
C GLY A 31 -13.53 8.85 1.59
N SER A 32 -13.74 7.63 2.01
CA SER A 32 -14.40 7.31 3.28
C SER A 32 -13.74 6.11 3.95
N LEU A 33 -13.79 6.06 5.28
CA LEU A 33 -13.30 4.92 6.06
C LEU A 33 -14.48 4.01 6.43
N LYS A 34 -14.38 2.75 6.04
CA LYS A 34 -15.29 1.69 6.47
C LYS A 34 -14.64 0.86 7.57
N HIS A 35 -15.39 0.59 8.63
CA HIS A 35 -14.99 -0.31 9.69
C HIS A 35 -15.26 -1.76 9.28
N VAL A 36 -14.32 -2.65 9.52
CA VAL A 36 -14.29 -4.02 9.03
C VAL A 36 -14.23 -4.98 10.21
N ILE A 37 -15.19 -5.89 10.29
CA ILE A 37 -15.24 -6.94 11.29
C ILE A 37 -14.28 -8.07 10.90
N SER A 38 -14.31 -8.48 9.64
CA SER A 38 -13.47 -9.53 9.10
C SER A 38 -12.84 -9.06 7.78
N PRO A 39 -11.49 -8.95 7.70
CA PRO A 39 -10.81 -8.53 6.48
C PRO A 39 -11.13 -9.42 5.26
N GLN A 40 -11.46 -10.71 5.48
CA GLN A 40 -11.83 -11.65 4.43
C GLN A 40 -13.17 -11.36 3.76
N ASP A 41 -14.04 -10.56 4.38
CA ASP A 41 -15.35 -10.21 3.85
C ASP A 41 -15.29 -9.03 2.86
N TYR A 42 -14.08 -8.51 2.62
CA TYR A 42 -13.88 -7.35 1.76
C TYR A 42 -12.75 -7.59 0.75
N ASP A 43 -13.02 -7.28 -0.51
CA ASP A 43 -12.00 -7.12 -1.53
C ASP A 43 -11.27 -5.80 -1.35
N TYR A 44 -10.05 -5.83 -0.84
CA TYR A 44 -9.19 -4.65 -0.70
C TYR A 44 -7.76 -4.95 -1.14
N GLU A 45 -7.05 -3.91 -1.48
CA GLU A 45 -5.61 -3.95 -1.78
C GLU A 45 -4.86 -3.27 -0.65
N ALA A 46 -3.73 -3.83 -0.22
CA ALA A 46 -2.91 -3.25 0.85
C ALA A 46 -1.77 -2.43 0.24
N LEU A 47 -1.64 -1.17 0.64
CA LEU A 47 -0.57 -0.29 0.20
C LEU A 47 0.62 -0.40 1.16
N SER A 48 1.78 -0.76 0.62
CA SER A 48 3.09 -0.67 1.27
C SER A 48 3.87 0.48 0.64
N TYR A 49 4.39 1.39 1.46
CA TYR A 49 5.13 2.55 0.99
C TYR A 49 6.03 3.09 2.10
N VAL A 50 7.03 3.88 1.73
CA VAL A 50 7.92 4.53 2.70
C VAL A 50 7.24 5.78 3.25
N TRP A 51 7.07 5.85 4.57
CA TRP A 51 6.48 7.01 5.23
C TRP A 51 7.35 8.26 5.11
N GLY A 52 8.69 8.08 5.23
CA GLY A 52 9.65 9.17 5.29
C GLY A 52 9.50 10.03 6.55
N ASP A 53 10.41 10.98 6.71
CA ASP A 53 10.41 11.95 7.81
C ASP A 53 9.68 13.26 7.44
N ALA A 54 9.11 13.33 6.24
CA ALA A 54 8.46 14.54 5.75
C ALA A 54 7.14 14.80 6.51
N PRO A 55 6.86 16.08 6.88
CA PRO A 55 5.62 16.42 7.54
C PRO A 55 4.40 16.16 6.67
N ALA A 56 3.27 15.87 7.28
CA ALA A 56 2.00 15.70 6.62
C ALA A 56 1.45 17.06 6.18
N THR A 57 1.67 17.42 4.92
CA THR A 57 1.33 18.73 4.33
C THR A 57 0.16 18.68 3.35
N HIS A 58 -0.30 17.48 3.01
CA HIS A 58 -1.40 17.25 2.09
C HIS A 58 -2.64 16.76 2.84
N THR A 59 -3.79 16.83 2.19
CA THR A 59 -5.07 16.51 2.82
C THR A 59 -5.89 15.55 1.95
N LEU A 60 -6.30 14.44 2.53
CA LEU A 60 -7.36 13.58 2.00
C LEU A 60 -8.70 14.02 2.63
N ALA A 61 -9.66 14.39 1.80
CA ALA A 61 -11.02 14.66 2.26
C ALA A 61 -11.74 13.35 2.57
N CYS A 62 -11.95 13.07 3.85
CA CYS A 62 -12.60 11.85 4.32
C CYS A 62 -13.94 12.19 4.99
N SER A 63 -15.03 11.83 4.33
CA SER A 63 -16.39 12.13 4.83
C SER A 63 -16.59 13.60 5.25
N GLY A 64 -16.08 14.54 4.44
CA GLY A 64 -16.20 15.99 4.69
C GLY A 64 -15.19 16.57 5.69
N LYS A 65 -14.27 15.76 6.23
CA LYS A 65 -13.19 16.17 7.15
C LYS A 65 -11.83 15.84 6.57
N GLY A 66 -10.77 16.52 7.02
CA GLY A 66 -9.41 16.36 6.48
C GLY A 66 -8.55 15.38 7.26
N ILE A 67 -8.01 14.36 6.61
CA ILE A 67 -6.92 13.55 7.12
C ILE A 67 -5.62 14.11 6.54
N GLN A 68 -4.68 14.48 7.41
CA GLN A 68 -3.37 14.95 6.98
C GLN A 68 -2.51 13.77 6.54
N ILE A 69 -1.91 13.87 5.36
CA ILE A 69 -1.05 12.85 4.74
C ILE A 69 0.25 13.46 4.24
N THR A 70 1.30 12.65 4.10
CA THR A 70 2.57 13.07 3.52
C THR A 70 2.43 13.29 2.01
N ALA A 71 3.34 14.06 1.41
CA ALA A 71 3.39 14.27 -0.04
C ALA A 71 3.57 12.93 -0.79
N ASN A 72 4.37 12.02 -0.25
CA ASN A 72 4.59 10.70 -0.83
C ASN A 72 3.30 9.87 -0.88
N LEU A 73 2.51 9.90 0.20
CA LEU A 73 1.22 9.20 0.23
C LEU A 73 0.19 9.88 -0.69
N ASP A 74 0.17 11.21 -0.77
CA ASP A 74 -0.69 11.95 -1.71
C ASP A 74 -0.40 11.55 -3.16
N ALA A 75 0.88 11.53 -3.56
CA ALA A 75 1.30 11.09 -4.89
C ALA A 75 0.91 9.63 -5.17
N ALA A 76 1.13 8.73 -4.21
CA ALA A 76 0.72 7.33 -4.31
C ALA A 76 -0.80 7.19 -4.53
N LEU A 77 -1.61 7.85 -3.71
CA LEU A 77 -3.07 7.76 -3.82
C LEU A 77 -3.59 8.35 -5.14
N ARG A 78 -3.02 9.45 -5.62
CA ARG A 78 -3.37 10.04 -6.93
C ARG A 78 -3.05 9.11 -8.09
N THR A 79 -1.91 8.46 -8.05
CA THR A 79 -1.46 7.51 -9.08
C THR A 79 -2.30 6.23 -9.05
N LEU A 80 -2.65 5.75 -7.86
CA LEU A 80 -3.40 4.52 -7.69
C LEU A 80 -4.91 4.69 -7.89
N ARG A 81 -5.42 5.92 -7.79
CA ARG A 81 -6.84 6.21 -7.94
C ARG A 81 -7.34 5.90 -9.35
N PHE A 82 -8.46 5.18 -9.45
CA PHE A 82 -9.14 4.99 -10.73
C PHE A 82 -9.91 6.25 -11.13
N VAL A 83 -10.08 6.45 -12.43
CA VAL A 83 -10.80 7.60 -12.96
C VAL A 83 -12.32 7.45 -12.85
N ASP A 84 -12.83 6.23 -12.94
CA ASP A 84 -14.23 5.88 -13.19
C ASP A 84 -14.90 5.10 -12.06
N LYS A 85 -14.12 4.50 -11.15
CA LYS A 85 -14.65 3.66 -10.08
C LYS A 85 -13.89 3.83 -8.77
N PRO A 86 -14.52 3.59 -7.62
CA PRO A 86 -13.82 3.62 -6.34
C PRO A 86 -12.78 2.51 -6.25
N ARG A 87 -11.72 2.77 -5.48
CA ARG A 87 -10.69 1.77 -5.14
C ARG A 87 -10.67 1.55 -3.63
N THR A 88 -10.71 0.28 -3.23
CA THR A 88 -10.70 -0.07 -1.81
C THR A 88 -9.28 -0.43 -1.40
N LEU A 89 -8.70 0.35 -0.47
CA LEU A 89 -7.33 0.23 -0.03
C LEU A 89 -7.24 0.05 1.49
N TRP A 90 -6.26 -0.70 1.94
CA TRP A 90 -5.77 -0.61 3.30
C TRP A 90 -4.45 0.16 3.29
N VAL A 91 -4.40 1.26 4.03
CA VAL A 91 -3.24 2.16 4.14
C VAL A 91 -3.03 2.43 5.62
N ASP A 92 -1.95 1.97 6.19
CA ASP A 92 -1.66 2.03 7.62
C ASP A 92 -1.77 3.45 8.21
N ALA A 93 -1.20 4.47 7.53
CA ALA A 93 -1.27 5.86 7.97
C ALA A 93 -2.70 6.44 8.03
N ILE A 94 -3.64 5.86 7.27
CA ILE A 94 -5.03 6.34 7.17
C ILE A 94 -5.99 5.41 7.92
N CYS A 95 -5.80 4.11 7.79
CA CYS A 95 -6.71 3.11 8.36
C CYS A 95 -6.52 2.90 9.87
N ILE A 96 -5.33 3.25 10.39
CA ILE A 96 -5.00 3.19 11.82
C ILE A 96 -5.08 4.58 12.43
N ASN A 97 -5.73 4.71 13.58
CA ASN A 97 -5.61 5.94 14.38
C ASN A 97 -4.22 5.99 15.03
N GLN A 98 -3.30 6.71 14.38
CA GLN A 98 -1.90 6.80 14.81
C GLN A 98 -1.72 7.50 16.16
N ARG A 99 -2.73 8.28 16.61
CA ARG A 99 -2.70 9.01 17.88
C ARG A 99 -3.14 8.16 19.07
N GLU A 100 -3.77 7.02 18.83
CA GLU A 100 -4.27 6.13 19.88
C GLU A 100 -3.33 4.93 20.02
N TYR A 101 -2.55 4.91 21.10
CA TYR A 101 -1.48 3.92 21.33
C TYR A 101 -1.97 2.47 21.33
N PHE A 102 -3.08 2.18 21.99
CA PHE A 102 -3.61 0.81 22.11
C PHE A 102 -4.14 0.31 20.78
N GLU A 103 -4.82 1.17 20.02
CA GLU A 103 -5.29 0.81 18.68
C GLU A 103 -4.08 0.54 17.76
N ARG A 104 -3.11 1.46 17.74
CA ARG A 104 -1.90 1.30 16.92
C ARG A 104 -1.17 0.00 17.23
N SER A 105 -0.92 -0.30 18.51
CA SER A 105 -0.24 -1.53 18.93
C SER A 105 -1.01 -2.79 18.54
N ARG A 106 -2.35 -2.76 18.62
CA ARG A 106 -3.21 -3.86 18.17
C ARG A 106 -3.16 -4.02 16.66
N GLN A 107 -3.23 -2.92 15.89
CA GLN A 107 -3.19 -2.96 14.44
C GLN A 107 -1.84 -3.45 13.91
N VAL A 108 -0.73 -3.02 14.51
CA VAL A 108 0.62 -3.50 14.13
C VAL A 108 0.70 -5.03 14.27
N ARG A 109 0.18 -5.61 15.34
CA ARG A 109 0.13 -7.08 15.50
C ARG A 109 -0.73 -7.76 14.44
N ASN A 110 -1.78 -7.09 13.97
CA ASN A 110 -2.69 -7.63 12.96
C ASN A 110 -2.22 -7.39 11.53
N MET A 111 -1.17 -6.58 11.29
CA MET A 111 -0.70 -6.22 9.95
C MET A 111 -0.38 -7.45 9.10
N GLN A 112 0.26 -8.46 9.68
CA GLN A 112 0.56 -9.70 8.95
C GLN A 112 -0.71 -10.34 8.37
N GLU A 113 -1.79 -10.43 9.15
CA GLU A 113 -3.06 -10.97 8.68
C GLU A 113 -3.70 -10.07 7.63
N ILE A 114 -3.69 -8.75 7.84
CA ILE A 114 -4.26 -7.77 6.91
C ILE A 114 -3.57 -7.85 5.55
N TYR A 115 -2.23 -7.86 5.50
CA TYR A 115 -1.49 -8.01 4.25
C TYR A 115 -1.69 -9.39 3.62
N ALA A 116 -1.78 -10.44 4.44
CA ALA A 116 -2.00 -11.81 3.96
C ALA A 116 -3.35 -12.01 3.26
N ARG A 117 -4.38 -11.28 3.71
CA ARG A 117 -5.75 -11.37 3.20
C ARG A 117 -6.07 -10.36 2.12
N ALA A 118 -5.19 -9.38 1.91
CA ALA A 118 -5.35 -8.43 0.81
C ALA A 118 -5.38 -9.16 -0.52
N LYS A 119 -6.29 -8.76 -1.42
CA LYS A 119 -6.36 -9.27 -2.80
C LYS A 119 -5.05 -9.04 -3.54
N LEU A 120 -4.41 -7.90 -3.27
CA LEU A 120 -3.16 -7.48 -3.86
C LEU A 120 -2.40 -6.61 -2.86
N VAL A 121 -1.08 -6.75 -2.79
CA VAL A 121 -0.20 -5.80 -2.10
C VAL A 121 0.42 -4.89 -3.16
N LEU A 122 0.12 -3.60 -3.03
CA LEU A 122 0.68 -2.55 -3.87
C LEU A 122 1.94 -2.01 -3.16
N VAL A 123 3.06 -2.01 -3.85
CA VAL A 123 4.29 -1.40 -3.34
C VAL A 123 4.53 -0.10 -4.09
N TRP A 124 4.49 1.02 -3.36
CA TRP A 124 4.79 2.34 -3.89
C TRP A 124 6.24 2.71 -3.59
N LEU A 125 7.05 2.79 -4.63
CA LEU A 125 8.48 3.10 -4.54
C LEU A 125 8.78 4.61 -4.69
N GLY A 126 7.75 5.44 -4.78
CA GLY A 126 7.88 6.87 -5.05
C GLY A 126 7.61 7.22 -6.51
N GLU A 127 7.70 8.52 -6.82
CA GLU A 127 7.66 9.00 -8.21
C GLU A 127 8.98 8.62 -8.91
N GLU A 128 8.89 8.24 -10.18
CA GLU A 128 10.05 7.79 -10.96
C GLU A 128 11.15 8.86 -10.98
N ALA A 129 12.23 8.61 -10.23
CA ALA A 129 13.45 9.41 -10.35
C ALA A 129 14.36 8.78 -11.41
N LYS A 130 15.08 9.60 -12.18
CA LYS A 130 16.00 9.13 -13.23
C LYS A 130 17.08 8.13 -12.74
N LYS A 131 17.32 8.07 -11.43
CA LYS A 131 18.27 7.14 -10.78
C LYS A 131 17.69 5.74 -10.53
N ASP A 132 16.36 5.59 -10.57
CA ASP A 132 15.68 4.35 -10.19
C ASP A 132 15.40 3.43 -11.39
N SER A 133 15.78 3.88 -12.61
CA SER A 133 15.54 3.12 -13.85
C SER A 133 16.11 1.69 -13.80
N LEU A 134 17.27 1.51 -13.17
CA LEU A 134 17.93 0.19 -13.07
C LEU A 134 17.14 -0.75 -12.15
N ALA A 135 16.64 -0.25 -11.04
CA ALA A 135 15.83 -1.03 -10.11
C ALA A 135 14.46 -1.39 -10.69
N PHE A 136 13.81 -0.46 -11.40
CA PHE A 136 12.58 -0.75 -12.13
C PHE A 136 12.80 -1.75 -13.27
N GLU A 137 13.93 -1.67 -13.95
CA GLU A 137 14.31 -2.63 -14.98
C GLU A 137 14.54 -4.03 -14.39
N SER A 138 15.20 -4.11 -13.24
CA SER A 138 15.40 -5.35 -12.50
C SER A 138 14.08 -5.95 -12.02
N LEU A 139 13.16 -5.13 -11.52
CA LEU A 139 11.81 -5.54 -11.16
C LEU A 139 11.02 -6.04 -12.37
N ARG A 140 11.11 -5.40 -13.53
CA ARG A 140 10.47 -5.86 -14.78
C ARG A 140 11.03 -7.19 -15.26
N LYS A 141 12.36 -7.36 -15.22
CA LYS A 141 13.00 -8.65 -15.55
C LYS A 141 12.52 -9.77 -14.63
N LEU A 142 12.46 -9.49 -13.32
CA LEU A 142 11.96 -10.43 -12.34
C LEU A 142 10.50 -10.81 -12.60
N GLN A 143 9.66 -9.82 -12.91
CA GLN A 143 8.27 -10.04 -13.28
C GLN A 143 8.15 -10.96 -14.50
N HIS A 144 8.87 -10.65 -15.55
CA HIS A 144 8.88 -11.45 -16.79
C HIS A 144 9.29 -12.89 -16.54
N GLN A 145 10.32 -13.12 -15.71
CA GLN A 145 10.77 -14.45 -15.33
C GLN A 145 9.74 -15.23 -14.51
N LEU A 146 8.96 -14.52 -13.67
CA LEU A 146 8.01 -15.16 -12.76
C LEU A 146 6.61 -15.37 -13.37
N THR A 147 6.17 -14.49 -14.27
CA THR A 147 4.79 -14.47 -14.77
C THR A 147 4.65 -14.73 -16.27
N GLY A 148 5.73 -14.53 -17.04
CA GLY A 148 5.69 -14.64 -18.52
C GLY A 148 4.79 -13.60 -19.22
N GLN A 149 4.39 -12.51 -18.55
CA GLN A 149 3.52 -11.46 -19.10
C GLN A 149 4.02 -10.05 -18.74
N ASP A 150 3.96 -9.13 -19.70
CA ASP A 150 4.46 -7.75 -19.59
C ASP A 150 3.57 -6.78 -18.79
N GLU A 151 2.36 -7.17 -18.42
CA GLU A 151 1.38 -6.26 -17.82
C GLU A 151 0.78 -6.83 -16.53
N SER A 152 1.55 -6.96 -15.48
CA SER A 152 0.96 -7.19 -14.16
C SER A 152 1.69 -6.40 -13.07
N TRP A 153 0.93 -5.69 -12.28
CA TRP A 153 1.37 -4.92 -11.14
C TRP A 153 2.07 -5.81 -10.10
N PHE A 154 3.25 -5.39 -9.66
CA PHE A 154 4.10 -6.14 -8.74
C PHE A 154 3.43 -6.47 -7.43
N LEU A 155 3.46 -7.75 -7.08
CA LEU A 155 3.17 -8.27 -5.74
C LEU A 155 4.48 -8.61 -5.04
N ILE A 156 5.09 -7.64 -4.34
CA ILE A 156 6.14 -7.95 -3.38
C ILE A 156 5.52 -7.97 -1.99
N LYS A 157 5.27 -9.15 -1.47
CA LYS A 157 4.96 -9.33 -0.07
C LYS A 157 6.28 -9.39 0.69
N LEU A 158 6.46 -8.55 1.71
CA LEU A 158 7.66 -8.51 2.56
C LEU A 158 8.23 -9.91 2.82
N GLY A 159 9.32 -10.27 2.13
CA GLY A 159 10.00 -11.55 2.23
C GLY A 159 9.36 -12.77 1.56
N TRP A 160 8.20 -12.63 0.93
CA TRP A 160 7.47 -13.75 0.30
C TRP A 160 6.76 -13.30 -0.96
N TYR A 161 6.97 -14.00 -2.04
CA TYR A 161 6.24 -13.87 -3.31
C TYR A 161 5.37 -15.11 -3.54
N ARG A 162 4.18 -14.91 -4.08
CA ARG A 162 3.30 -16.01 -4.50
C ARG A 162 2.97 -15.83 -5.98
N ASP A 163 3.32 -16.81 -6.81
CA ASP A 163 2.97 -16.81 -8.23
C ASP A 163 1.49 -17.21 -8.47
N LYS A 164 1.06 -17.17 -9.74
CA LYS A 164 -0.30 -17.53 -10.15
C LYS A 164 -0.69 -18.99 -9.83
N THR A 165 0.29 -19.86 -9.59
CA THR A 165 0.07 -21.27 -9.22
C THR A 165 -0.07 -21.45 -7.71
N GLY A 166 0.10 -20.37 -6.93
CA GLY A 166 0.08 -20.41 -5.48
C GLY A 166 1.42 -20.78 -4.85
N LYS A 167 2.49 -20.98 -5.64
CA LYS A 167 3.83 -21.29 -5.15
C LYS A 167 4.44 -20.06 -4.47
N VAL A 168 4.96 -20.26 -3.28
CA VAL A 168 5.53 -19.22 -2.43
C VAL A 168 7.06 -19.24 -2.52
N PHE A 169 7.67 -18.09 -2.79
CA PHE A 169 9.11 -17.89 -2.83
C PHE A 169 9.54 -17.01 -1.67
N SER A 170 10.60 -17.39 -0.97
CA SER A 170 11.22 -16.57 0.10
C SER A 170 12.19 -15.53 -0.49
N GLY A 171 12.52 -14.50 0.31
CA GLY A 171 13.51 -13.49 -0.10
C GLY A 171 14.88 -14.07 -0.50
N GLY A 172 15.25 -15.25 0.04
CA GLY A 172 16.47 -15.98 -0.38
C GLY A 172 16.37 -16.53 -1.81
N ALA A 173 15.16 -16.91 -2.27
CA ALA A 173 14.96 -17.34 -3.66
C ALA A 173 15.01 -16.16 -4.64
N LEU A 174 14.57 -14.96 -4.22
CA LEU A 174 14.73 -13.72 -4.98
C LEU A 174 16.20 -13.40 -5.24
N ARG A 175 17.06 -13.54 -4.23
CA ARG A 175 18.52 -13.32 -4.37
C ARG A 175 19.15 -14.26 -5.38
N SER A 176 18.71 -15.51 -5.47
CA SER A 176 19.23 -16.46 -6.47
C SER A 176 18.79 -16.18 -7.91
N MET A 177 17.77 -15.36 -8.09
CA MET A 177 17.21 -14.99 -9.43
C MET A 177 17.77 -13.67 -9.97
N LEU A 178 18.32 -12.84 -9.10
CA LEU A 178 18.88 -11.53 -9.44
C LEU A 178 20.40 -11.57 -9.30
N THR A 179 21.10 -10.78 -10.10
CA THR A 179 22.51 -10.49 -9.86
C THR A 179 22.69 -9.77 -8.53
N ASP A 180 23.84 -9.85 -7.89
CA ASP A 180 24.10 -9.19 -6.60
C ASP A 180 23.84 -7.67 -6.69
N ILE A 181 24.20 -7.05 -7.81
CA ILE A 181 23.97 -5.61 -8.07
C ILE A 181 22.45 -5.30 -8.14
N GLU A 182 21.69 -6.12 -8.85
CA GLU A 182 20.24 -5.94 -8.97
C GLU A 182 19.53 -6.15 -7.62
N TYR A 183 19.98 -7.12 -6.82
CA TYR A 183 19.44 -7.40 -5.49
C TYR A 183 19.71 -6.23 -4.52
N ASP A 184 20.94 -5.71 -4.49
CA ASP A 184 21.31 -4.60 -3.61
C ASP A 184 20.55 -3.31 -3.96
N HIS A 185 20.35 -3.01 -5.26
CA HIS A 185 19.51 -1.89 -5.68
C HIS A 185 18.04 -2.06 -5.27
N LEU A 186 17.51 -3.27 -5.37
CA LEU A 186 16.15 -3.59 -4.96
C LEU A 186 15.97 -3.40 -3.45
N ILE A 187 16.91 -3.90 -2.65
CA ILE A 187 16.87 -3.74 -1.18
C ILE A 187 16.98 -2.28 -0.79
N HIS A 188 17.84 -1.51 -1.43
CA HIS A 188 17.98 -0.07 -1.15
C HIS A 188 16.71 0.74 -1.45
N LEU A 189 15.87 0.28 -2.39
CA LEU A 189 14.57 0.90 -2.70
C LEU A 189 13.45 0.48 -1.76
N LEU A 190 13.58 -0.69 -1.11
CA LEU A 190 12.55 -1.26 -0.24
C LEU A 190 12.78 -0.95 1.25
N CYS A 191 13.97 -0.47 1.62
CA CYS A 191 14.36 -0.02 2.95
C CYS A 191 14.45 1.49 3.05
#